data_f0d5d810cb4be84a1a0c8402cd61ffbe
#
_entry.id   f0d5d810cb4be84a1a0c8402cd61ffbe
#
_cell.length_a   1.000
_cell.length_b   1.000
_cell.length_c   1.000
_cell.angle_alpha   90.00
_cell.angle_beta   90.00
_cell.angle_gamma   90.00
#
_symmetry.space_group_name_H-M   'P 1'
#
loop_
_entity.id
_entity.type
_entity.pdbx_description
1 polymer ?
#
loop_
_entity_poly.entity_id
_entity_poly.type
_entity_poly.pdbx_seq_one_letter_code
_entity_poly.pdbx_strand_id
1 'polypeptide(L)'
;MRNLRNLSDSDRDFHPYGWRIGSLALSLACVIAFIGSSGCSVRQYALHKLGDALAQSGTTFASDDDPDLVKDAVPFSLKLIESLLAETPRHTGLLLAASSGFAQYAYGFVQEEADEMEQRDLAVANALRSRAKRLYLRSKSYGLQALELKHRGFEKALRENPKTALRTANASDVPLLYWTAAAWVSTIRLSKDNPELIADLPMVEAMIDRAFELNPDFGESALHTFLIAYEAARQGAKGDPEARSRKHFEEAMALSKGFQAAPLVSLAETISVKNQNVVEFKSLLNRALAVDVNAKPAWRLENLIMQRRARWLLSRVEELFLVPDETTTNTK
;
A
#
# COMPACT_ATOMS: atom_id res chain seq x y z
N MET A 1 55.75 -75.29 63.98
CA MET A 1 56.17 -74.23 64.89
C MET A 1 55.62 -72.91 64.42
N ARG A 2 54.71 -72.31 65.16
CA ARG A 2 54.58 -70.89 65.53
C ARG A 2 54.60 -69.86 64.33
N ASN A 3 53.80 -68.87 64.18
CA ASN A 3 52.78 -68.18 64.97
C ASN A 3 52.23 -67.06 64.08
N LEU A 4 50.95 -66.88 64.07
CA LEU A 4 50.15 -65.66 64.47
C LEU A 4 50.65 -64.27 64.03
N ARG A 5 49.87 -63.45 63.36
CA ARG A 5 48.96 -62.36 63.85
C ARG A 5 48.57 -61.42 62.71
N ASN A 6 47.31 -61.30 62.48
CA ASN A 6 46.41 -60.13 62.78
C ASN A 6 46.90 -58.73 62.42
N LEU A 7 46.01 -58.05 61.70
CA LEU A 7 45.51 -56.66 61.81
C LEU A 7 45.45 -56.03 60.41
N SER A 8 44.53 -55.29 59.97
CA SER A 8 43.32 -54.72 60.54
C SER A 8 42.45 -54.14 59.40
N ASP A 9 41.20 -54.24 59.57
CA ASP A 9 40.17 -53.53 58.90
C ASP A 9 40.46 -52.04 58.80
N SER A 10 40.25 -51.40 57.65
CA SER A 10 39.97 -49.97 57.63
C SER A 10 38.89 -49.75 56.61
N ASP A 11 37.68 -49.69 57.10
CA ASP A 11 36.51 -49.12 56.53
C ASP A 11 36.86 -47.82 55.81
N ARG A 12 36.66 -47.71 54.50
CA ARG A 12 36.55 -46.45 53.81
C ARG A 12 35.07 -46.18 53.53
N ASP A 13 34.51 -45.37 54.43
CA ASP A 13 33.22 -44.78 54.23
C ASP A 13 33.12 -44.07 52.88
N PHE A 14 32.40 -44.69 51.98
CA PHE A 14 31.95 -44.07 50.73
C PHE A 14 30.78 -43.16 51.08
N HIS A 15 31.04 -41.85 51.19
CA HIS A 15 29.99 -40.83 51.33
C HIS A 15 29.16 -40.70 50.03
N PRO A 16 27.85 -41.01 50.04
CA PRO A 16 26.98 -40.93 48.88
C PRO A 16 26.51 -39.49 48.55
N TYR A 17 27.12 -38.45 49.13
CA TYR A 17 26.68 -37.05 48.99
C TYR A 17 27.18 -36.36 47.70
N GLY A 18 28.24 -36.85 47.05
CA GLY A 18 28.82 -36.22 45.86
C GLY A 18 27.95 -36.31 44.60
N TRP A 19 27.17 -37.36 44.45
CA TRP A 19 26.35 -37.60 43.26
C TRP A 19 25.05 -36.81 43.25
N ARG A 20 24.51 -36.46 44.40
CA ARG A 20 23.28 -35.65 44.50
C ARG A 20 23.50 -34.19 44.17
N ILE A 21 24.66 -33.62 44.43
CA ILE A 21 25.00 -32.22 44.13
C ILE A 21 25.22 -32.04 42.60
N GLY A 22 25.87 -33.01 41.94
CA GLY A 22 26.10 -32.99 40.51
C GLY A 22 24.79 -33.07 39.69
N SER A 23 23.84 -33.90 40.14
CA SER A 23 22.54 -34.02 39.46
C SER A 23 21.65 -32.79 39.62
N LEU A 24 21.69 -32.14 40.79
CA LEU A 24 20.97 -30.90 41.03
C LEU A 24 21.54 -29.71 40.21
N ALA A 25 22.87 -29.62 40.10
CA ALA A 25 23.55 -28.60 39.32
C ALA A 25 23.26 -28.79 37.79
N LEU A 26 23.24 -30.03 37.31
CA LEU A 26 22.91 -30.34 35.92
C LEU A 26 21.42 -30.04 35.61
N SER A 27 20.52 -30.36 36.55
CA SER A 27 19.10 -30.06 36.40
C SER A 27 18.83 -28.55 36.40
N LEU A 28 19.53 -27.78 37.26
CA LEU A 28 19.43 -26.33 37.30
C LEU A 28 19.99 -25.67 36.03
N ALA A 29 21.11 -26.17 35.52
CA ALA A 29 21.68 -25.71 34.23
C ALA A 29 20.75 -26.00 33.04
N CYS A 30 20.10 -27.17 33.01
CA CYS A 30 19.09 -27.50 31.98
C CYS A 30 17.85 -26.57 32.08
N VAL A 31 17.36 -26.27 33.25
CA VAL A 31 16.23 -25.35 33.45
C VAL A 31 16.59 -23.93 33.04
N ILE A 32 17.79 -23.45 33.35
CA ILE A 32 18.29 -22.13 32.92
C ILE A 32 18.45 -22.08 31.38
N ALA A 33 18.96 -23.14 30.76
CA ALA A 33 19.07 -23.24 29.29
C ALA A 33 17.69 -23.30 28.60
N PHE A 34 16.69 -23.95 29.20
CA PHE A 34 15.32 -23.96 28.71
C PHE A 34 14.63 -22.60 28.85
N ILE A 35 14.87 -21.85 29.93
CA ILE A 35 14.30 -20.50 30.13
C ILE A 35 14.98 -19.51 29.16
N GLY A 36 16.27 -19.65 28.88
CA GLY A 36 16.99 -18.80 27.92
C GLY A 36 16.56 -18.98 26.47
N SER A 37 16.17 -20.20 26.08
CA SER A 37 15.66 -20.47 24.71
C SER A 37 14.19 -20.07 24.51
N SER A 38 13.40 -19.93 25.56
CA SER A 38 11.99 -19.50 25.47
C SER A 38 11.84 -17.98 25.22
N GLY A 39 12.83 -17.16 25.61
CA GLY A 39 12.76 -15.70 25.48
C GLY A 39 12.73 -15.19 24.04
N CYS A 40 13.41 -15.87 23.09
CA CYS A 40 13.39 -15.49 21.68
C CYS A 40 12.03 -15.77 21.02
N SER A 41 11.35 -16.86 21.39
CA SER A 41 10.06 -17.21 20.80
C SER A 41 8.93 -16.30 21.30
N VAL A 42 8.95 -15.89 22.58
CA VAL A 42 7.96 -14.97 23.16
C VAL A 42 8.12 -13.56 22.57
N ARG A 43 9.34 -13.07 22.39
CA ARG A 43 9.61 -11.77 21.75
C ARG A 43 9.11 -11.77 20.30
N GLN A 44 9.42 -12.79 19.53
CA GLN A 44 8.94 -12.90 18.13
C GLN A 44 7.42 -13.00 18.07
N TYR A 45 6.81 -13.78 18.94
CA TYR A 45 5.35 -13.88 19.00
C TYR A 45 4.70 -12.52 19.32
N ALA A 46 5.24 -11.78 20.30
CA ALA A 46 4.74 -10.46 20.65
C ALA A 46 4.90 -9.44 19.50
N LEU A 47 6.04 -9.47 18.78
CA LEU A 47 6.27 -8.63 17.61
C LEU A 47 5.31 -8.98 16.47
N HIS A 48 5.03 -10.27 16.22
CA HIS A 48 4.04 -10.68 15.23
C HIS A 48 2.63 -10.21 15.61
N LYS A 49 2.22 -10.32 16.87
CA LYS A 49 0.91 -9.83 17.33
C LYS A 49 0.76 -8.32 17.24
N LEU A 50 1.81 -7.58 17.59
CA LEU A 50 1.85 -6.13 17.38
C LEU A 50 1.78 -5.78 15.89
N GLY A 51 2.50 -6.54 15.05
CA GLY A 51 2.44 -6.41 13.60
C GLY A 51 1.05 -6.66 13.04
N ASP A 52 0.36 -7.72 13.49
CA ASP A 52 -1.04 -7.99 13.11
C ASP A 52 -1.97 -6.83 13.48
N ALA A 53 -1.85 -6.29 14.69
CA ALA A 53 -2.66 -5.16 15.16
C ALA A 53 -2.41 -3.89 14.34
N LEU A 54 -1.15 -3.58 14.04
CA LEU A 54 -0.80 -2.42 13.21
C LEU A 54 -1.21 -2.60 11.75
N ALA A 55 -1.10 -3.80 11.20
CA ALA A 55 -1.57 -4.09 9.84
C ALA A 55 -3.09 -3.88 9.68
N GLN A 56 -3.86 -3.97 10.77
CA GLN A 56 -5.30 -3.76 10.81
C GLN A 56 -5.71 -2.35 11.23
N SER A 57 -4.78 -1.48 11.63
CA SER A 57 -5.09 -0.14 12.17
C SER A 57 -5.53 0.89 11.11
N GLY A 58 -5.47 0.54 9.84
CA GLY A 58 -5.84 1.45 8.73
C GLY A 58 -7.25 2.04 8.81
N THR A 59 -8.18 1.39 9.51
CA THR A 59 -9.54 1.88 9.69
C THR A 59 -9.64 3.17 10.51
N THR A 60 -8.73 3.39 11.47
CA THR A 60 -8.70 4.59 12.32
C THR A 60 -8.37 5.82 11.46
N PHE A 61 -7.37 5.74 10.60
CA PHE A 61 -7.04 6.83 9.68
C PHE A 61 -8.14 7.06 8.64
N ALA A 62 -8.70 5.99 8.07
CA ALA A 62 -9.74 6.11 7.05
C ALA A 62 -11.02 6.81 7.56
N SER A 63 -11.32 6.67 8.85
CA SER A 63 -12.50 7.27 9.49
C SER A 63 -12.27 8.63 10.13
N ASP A 64 -11.04 9.16 10.07
CA ASP A 64 -10.67 10.45 10.64
C ASP A 64 -11.30 11.60 9.85
N ASP A 65 -11.64 12.68 10.55
CA ASP A 65 -12.23 13.90 9.98
C ASP A 65 -11.24 15.06 9.88
N ASP A 66 -9.99 14.84 10.32
CA ASP A 66 -8.90 15.81 10.23
C ASP A 66 -7.76 15.31 9.30
N PRO A 67 -7.84 15.61 7.98
CA PRO A 67 -6.78 15.22 7.04
C PRO A 67 -5.39 15.77 7.39
N ASP A 68 -5.28 16.93 8.03
CA ASP A 68 -4.00 17.52 8.39
C ASP A 68 -3.36 16.77 9.56
N LEU A 69 -4.14 16.37 10.58
CA LEU A 69 -3.67 15.49 11.64
C LEU A 69 -3.19 14.14 11.07
N VAL A 70 -3.96 13.54 10.17
CA VAL A 70 -3.58 12.29 9.51
C VAL A 70 -2.31 12.46 8.68
N LYS A 71 -2.17 13.55 7.93
CA LYS A 71 -0.97 13.88 7.16
C LYS A 71 0.29 13.86 8.03
N ASP A 72 0.20 14.40 9.24
CA ASP A 72 1.32 14.50 10.17
C ASP A 72 1.58 13.18 10.92
N ALA A 73 0.56 12.40 11.22
CA ALA A 73 0.67 11.16 11.99
C ALA A 73 1.12 9.94 11.14
N VAL A 74 0.67 9.84 9.88
CA VAL A 74 0.96 8.70 9.00
C VAL A 74 2.45 8.46 8.79
N PRO A 75 3.35 9.45 8.62
CA PRO A 75 4.78 9.22 8.48
C PRO A 75 5.40 8.46 9.66
N PHE A 76 4.99 8.78 10.89
CA PHE A 76 5.44 8.06 12.09
C PHE A 76 4.95 6.61 12.06
N SER A 77 3.68 6.38 11.73
CA SER A 77 3.11 5.03 11.65
C SER A 77 3.81 4.17 10.58
N LEU A 78 4.13 4.75 9.42
CA LEU A 78 4.89 4.07 8.36
C LEU A 78 6.31 3.73 8.83
N LYS A 79 6.98 4.63 9.56
CA LYS A 79 8.31 4.34 10.13
C LYS A 79 8.26 3.26 11.20
N LEU A 80 7.20 3.21 12.01
CA LEU A 80 6.99 2.14 12.96
C LEU A 80 6.81 0.78 12.27
N ILE A 81 6.01 0.73 11.19
CA ILE A 81 5.84 -0.48 10.36
C ILE A 81 7.20 -0.92 9.79
N GLU A 82 8.01 0.00 9.24
CA GLU A 82 9.36 -0.32 8.75
C GLU A 82 10.28 -0.86 9.85
N SER A 83 10.21 -0.31 11.06
CA SER A 83 11.01 -0.79 12.20
C SER A 83 10.61 -2.21 12.61
N LEU A 84 9.31 -2.53 12.59
CA LEU A 84 8.83 -3.89 12.85
C LEU A 84 9.21 -4.86 11.73
N LEU A 85 9.19 -4.42 10.47
CA LEU A 85 9.63 -5.21 9.33
C LEU A 85 11.13 -5.53 9.40
N ALA A 86 11.96 -4.66 9.96
CA ALA A 86 13.38 -4.95 10.20
C ALA A 86 13.57 -6.15 11.14
N GLU A 87 12.69 -6.32 12.13
CA GLU A 87 12.69 -7.46 13.06
C GLU A 87 11.90 -8.68 12.51
N THR A 88 10.90 -8.43 11.67
CA THR A 88 10.00 -9.46 11.12
C THR A 88 9.86 -9.34 9.60
N PRO A 89 10.94 -9.51 8.81
CA PRO A 89 10.97 -9.18 7.37
C PRO A 89 10.03 -10.03 6.51
N ARG A 90 9.51 -11.13 7.05
CA ARG A 90 8.58 -12.04 6.37
C ARG A 90 7.12 -11.87 6.77
N HIS A 91 6.78 -10.82 7.50
CA HIS A 91 5.42 -10.57 7.97
C HIS A 91 4.57 -9.95 6.85
N THR A 92 3.83 -10.78 6.11
CA THR A 92 3.08 -10.37 4.91
C THR A 92 2.03 -9.28 5.18
N GLY A 93 1.39 -9.29 6.36
CA GLY A 93 0.45 -8.25 6.77
C GLY A 93 1.10 -6.88 6.90
N LEU A 94 2.28 -6.79 7.52
CA LEU A 94 3.04 -5.52 7.62
C LEU A 94 3.57 -5.08 6.25
N LEU A 95 3.98 -6.01 5.39
CA LEU A 95 4.41 -5.69 4.03
C LEU A 95 3.24 -5.11 3.21
N LEU A 96 2.04 -5.66 3.33
CA LEU A 96 0.85 -5.10 2.71
C LEU A 96 0.51 -3.72 3.29
N ALA A 97 0.54 -3.56 4.61
CA ALA A 97 0.29 -2.28 5.27
C ALA A 97 1.31 -1.21 4.85
N ALA A 98 2.59 -1.56 4.72
CA ALA A 98 3.62 -0.67 4.19
C ALA A 98 3.34 -0.32 2.73
N SER A 99 3.03 -1.33 1.88
CA SER A 99 2.75 -1.09 0.47
C SER A 99 1.55 -0.15 0.29
N SER A 100 0.41 -0.45 0.90
CA SER A 100 -0.79 0.40 0.80
C SER A 100 -0.59 1.76 1.45
N GLY A 101 -0.02 1.81 2.64
CA GLY A 101 0.16 3.06 3.39
C GLY A 101 1.11 4.05 2.71
N PHE A 102 2.25 3.58 2.17
CA PHE A 102 3.16 4.46 1.40
C PHE A 102 2.51 4.97 0.11
N ALA A 103 1.71 4.13 -0.60
CA ALA A 103 1.01 4.55 -1.81
C ALA A 103 -0.05 5.62 -1.51
N GLN A 104 -0.89 5.38 -0.50
CA GLN A 104 -1.95 6.30 -0.10
C GLN A 104 -1.40 7.63 0.40
N TYR A 105 -0.36 7.60 1.25
CA TYR A 105 0.29 8.81 1.74
C TYR A 105 0.96 9.61 0.61
N ALA A 106 1.63 8.91 -0.31
CA ALA A 106 2.26 9.55 -1.46
C ALA A 106 1.24 10.25 -2.35
N TYR A 107 0.09 9.61 -2.61
CA TYR A 107 -0.98 10.18 -3.43
C TYR A 107 -1.71 11.31 -2.72
N GLY A 108 -2.36 11.01 -1.59
CA GLY A 108 -3.34 11.91 -0.96
C GLY A 108 -2.72 13.14 -0.29
N PHE A 109 -1.43 13.11 0.05
CA PHE A 109 -0.80 14.21 0.78
C PHE A 109 0.39 14.81 0.06
N VAL A 110 1.24 14.01 -0.59
CA VAL A 110 2.49 14.55 -1.17
C VAL A 110 2.30 14.95 -2.63
N GLN A 111 1.64 14.13 -3.43
CA GLN A 111 1.41 14.41 -4.85
C GLN A 111 0.34 15.50 -5.04
N GLU A 112 -0.75 15.44 -4.27
CA GLU A 112 -1.78 16.47 -4.28
C GLU A 112 -1.19 17.85 -3.94
N GLU A 113 -0.35 17.94 -2.90
CA GLU A 113 0.34 19.18 -2.55
C GLU A 113 1.30 19.65 -3.66
N ALA A 114 1.99 18.71 -4.33
CA ALA A 114 2.86 19.04 -5.46
C ALA A 114 2.08 19.68 -6.62
N ASP A 115 0.89 19.14 -6.91
CA ASP A 115 0.02 19.68 -7.97
C ASP A 115 -0.52 21.07 -7.60
N GLU A 116 -0.92 21.27 -6.35
CA GLU A 116 -1.37 22.57 -5.84
C GLU A 116 -0.26 23.64 -5.84
N MET A 117 1.00 23.23 -5.64
CA MET A 117 2.16 24.13 -5.61
C MET A 117 2.71 24.47 -6.98
N GLU A 118 2.36 23.74 -8.04
CA GLU A 118 3.00 23.82 -9.36
C GLU A 118 3.05 25.26 -9.93
N GLN A 119 1.97 26.02 -9.78
CA GLN A 119 1.88 27.38 -10.27
C GLN A 119 2.52 28.41 -9.33
N ARG A 120 2.57 28.10 -8.04
CA ARG A 120 3.07 29.03 -7.02
C ARG A 120 4.59 28.94 -6.90
N ASP A 121 5.11 27.71 -6.88
CA ASP A 121 6.54 27.42 -6.76
C ASP A 121 6.86 26.07 -7.42
N LEU A 122 7.31 26.12 -8.65
CA LEU A 122 7.69 24.94 -9.44
C LEU A 122 8.84 24.15 -8.79
N ALA A 123 9.78 24.81 -8.10
CA ALA A 123 10.89 24.12 -7.44
C ALA A 123 10.38 23.27 -6.27
N VAL A 124 9.48 23.81 -5.44
CA VAL A 124 8.81 23.07 -4.35
C VAL A 124 7.96 21.95 -4.92
N ALA A 125 7.17 22.20 -5.98
CA ALA A 125 6.36 21.16 -6.63
C ALA A 125 7.22 20.00 -7.12
N ASN A 126 8.35 20.26 -7.77
CA ASN A 126 9.29 19.25 -8.24
C ASN A 126 9.97 18.48 -7.10
N ALA A 127 10.29 19.14 -6.00
CA ALA A 127 10.82 18.49 -4.79
C ALA A 127 9.78 17.53 -4.18
N LEU A 128 8.51 17.93 -4.12
CA LEU A 128 7.39 17.10 -3.65
C LEU A 128 7.14 15.92 -4.61
N ARG A 129 7.14 16.11 -5.93
CA ARG A 129 7.05 15.02 -6.93
C ARG A 129 8.18 14.01 -6.76
N SER A 130 9.40 14.48 -6.55
CA SER A 130 10.54 13.62 -6.28
C SER A 130 10.39 12.85 -4.97
N ARG A 131 9.79 13.46 -3.94
CA ARG A 131 9.45 12.80 -2.67
C ARG A 131 8.35 11.74 -2.90
N ALA A 132 7.25 12.08 -3.59
CA ALA A 132 6.18 11.14 -3.92
C ALA A 132 6.71 9.92 -4.68
N LYS A 133 7.56 10.13 -5.69
CA LYS A 133 8.23 9.05 -6.44
C LYS A 133 8.99 8.09 -5.51
N ARG A 134 9.77 8.60 -4.56
CA ARG A 134 10.49 7.74 -3.60
C ARG A 134 9.55 6.93 -2.70
N LEU A 135 8.41 7.50 -2.31
CA LEU A 135 7.40 6.81 -1.50
C LEU A 135 6.69 5.71 -2.31
N TYR A 136 6.34 5.98 -3.55
CA TYR A 136 5.78 4.96 -4.46
C TYR A 136 6.77 3.81 -4.72
N LEU A 137 8.07 4.10 -4.87
CA LEU A 137 9.10 3.06 -5.00
C LEU A 137 9.19 2.19 -3.75
N ARG A 138 9.05 2.77 -2.54
CA ARG A 138 8.96 1.99 -1.29
C ARG A 138 7.73 1.11 -1.27
N SER A 139 6.56 1.66 -1.60
CA SER A 139 5.31 0.91 -1.71
C SER A 139 5.45 -0.29 -2.65
N LYS A 140 5.93 -0.06 -3.88
CA LYS A 140 6.21 -1.10 -4.87
C LYS A 140 7.14 -2.19 -4.31
N SER A 141 8.23 -1.79 -3.65
CA SER A 141 9.21 -2.73 -3.10
C SER A 141 8.60 -3.64 -2.03
N TYR A 142 7.82 -3.09 -1.10
CA TYR A 142 7.14 -3.89 -0.07
C TYR A 142 6.08 -4.83 -0.66
N GLY A 143 5.34 -4.36 -1.67
CA GLY A 143 4.36 -5.19 -2.36
C GLY A 143 5.01 -6.36 -3.12
N LEU A 144 6.09 -6.10 -3.87
CA LEU A 144 6.85 -7.16 -4.55
C LEU A 144 7.47 -8.14 -3.56
N GLN A 145 8.03 -7.65 -2.45
CA GLN A 145 8.57 -8.51 -1.40
C GLN A 145 7.50 -9.44 -0.81
N ALA A 146 6.29 -8.94 -0.57
CA ALA A 146 5.19 -9.77 -0.07
C ALA A 146 4.75 -10.82 -1.10
N LEU A 147 4.68 -10.46 -2.38
CA LEU A 147 4.36 -11.38 -3.47
C LEU A 147 5.45 -12.46 -3.64
N GLU A 148 6.73 -12.09 -3.52
CA GLU A 148 7.86 -13.04 -3.57
C GLU A 148 7.82 -14.04 -2.40
N LEU A 149 7.38 -13.61 -1.20
CA LEU A 149 7.21 -14.49 -0.05
C LEU A 149 6.07 -15.51 -0.25
N LYS A 150 5.00 -15.09 -0.93
CA LYS A 150 3.84 -15.95 -1.23
C LYS A 150 4.08 -16.84 -2.44
N HIS A 151 4.81 -16.35 -3.43
CA HIS A 151 5.07 -17.02 -4.71
C HIS A 151 6.57 -16.96 -5.03
N ARG A 152 7.32 -17.97 -4.58
CA ARG A 152 8.78 -18.01 -4.73
C ARG A 152 9.21 -17.84 -6.19
N GLY A 153 10.13 -16.91 -6.45
CA GLY A 153 10.61 -16.56 -7.79
C GLY A 153 9.66 -15.65 -8.56
N PHE A 154 8.67 -15.03 -7.89
CA PHE A 154 7.64 -14.21 -8.51
C PHE A 154 8.23 -13.04 -9.29
N GLU A 155 9.14 -12.27 -8.70
CA GLU A 155 9.69 -11.09 -9.35
C GLU A 155 10.43 -11.43 -10.65
N LYS A 156 11.23 -12.52 -10.64
CA LYS A 156 11.91 -12.99 -11.83
C LYS A 156 10.91 -13.45 -12.89
N ALA A 157 9.95 -14.27 -12.51
CA ALA A 157 8.91 -14.76 -13.43
C ALA A 157 8.07 -13.63 -14.01
N LEU A 158 7.77 -12.59 -13.20
CA LEU A 158 7.03 -11.40 -13.65
C LEU A 158 7.77 -10.64 -14.73
N ARG A 159 9.09 -10.52 -14.64
CA ARG A 159 9.94 -9.89 -15.66
C ARG A 159 10.04 -10.72 -16.94
N GLU A 160 10.12 -12.03 -16.80
CA GLU A 160 10.24 -12.96 -17.95
C GLU A 160 8.91 -13.11 -18.70
N ASN A 161 7.82 -13.34 -17.98
CA ASN A 161 6.49 -13.50 -18.56
C ASN A 161 5.40 -13.12 -17.55
N PRO A 162 4.94 -11.84 -17.53
CA PRO A 162 3.98 -11.35 -16.56
C PRO A 162 2.70 -12.19 -16.46
N LYS A 163 2.11 -12.55 -17.61
CA LYS A 163 0.86 -13.31 -17.64
C LYS A 163 1.02 -14.72 -17.05
N THR A 164 2.15 -15.35 -17.26
CA THR A 164 2.41 -16.69 -16.70
C THR A 164 2.68 -16.61 -15.20
N ALA A 165 3.47 -15.64 -14.75
CA ALA A 165 3.76 -15.44 -13.34
C ALA A 165 2.49 -15.24 -12.50
N LEU A 166 1.54 -14.48 -13.04
CA LEU A 166 0.30 -14.12 -12.34
C LEU A 166 -0.76 -15.24 -12.31
N ARG A 167 -0.57 -16.34 -13.04
CA ARG A 167 -1.47 -17.51 -12.95
C ARG A 167 -1.48 -18.14 -11.55
N THR A 168 -0.40 -18.02 -10.80
CA THR A 168 -0.31 -18.55 -9.43
C THR A 168 -1.05 -17.69 -8.41
N ALA A 169 -1.34 -16.42 -8.75
CA ALA A 169 -2.05 -15.50 -7.87
C ALA A 169 -3.52 -15.89 -7.72
N ASN A 170 -4.06 -15.69 -6.52
CA ASN A 170 -5.44 -15.97 -6.13
C ASN A 170 -6.10 -14.76 -5.46
N ALA A 171 -7.38 -14.87 -5.08
CA ALA A 171 -8.15 -13.75 -4.53
C ALA A 171 -7.49 -13.10 -3.29
N SER A 172 -6.75 -13.86 -2.47
CA SER A 172 -6.04 -13.29 -1.30
C SER A 172 -4.83 -12.42 -1.68
N ASP A 173 -4.40 -12.45 -2.94
CA ASP A 173 -3.29 -11.64 -3.46
C ASP A 173 -3.76 -10.30 -4.03
N VAL A 174 -5.05 -10.13 -4.27
CA VAL A 174 -5.61 -8.93 -4.91
C VAL A 174 -5.17 -7.63 -4.23
N PRO A 175 -5.17 -7.50 -2.89
CA PRO A 175 -4.67 -6.28 -2.24
C PRO A 175 -3.22 -5.97 -2.59
N LEU A 176 -2.36 -7.00 -2.62
CA LEU A 176 -0.94 -6.82 -2.97
C LEU A 176 -0.76 -6.46 -4.45
N LEU A 177 -1.48 -7.15 -5.34
CA LEU A 177 -1.45 -6.86 -6.79
C LEU A 177 -1.88 -5.40 -7.05
N TYR A 178 -2.99 -4.99 -6.45
CA TYR A 178 -3.54 -3.64 -6.63
C TYR A 178 -2.57 -2.55 -6.13
N TRP A 179 -2.15 -2.61 -4.86
CA TRP A 179 -1.31 -1.55 -4.29
C TRP A 179 0.08 -1.50 -4.92
N THR A 180 0.64 -2.66 -5.28
CA THR A 180 1.93 -2.72 -5.98
C THR A 180 1.83 -2.08 -7.37
N ALA A 181 0.80 -2.43 -8.13
CA ALA A 181 0.59 -1.90 -9.48
C ALA A 181 0.25 -0.40 -9.45
N ALA A 182 -0.61 0.05 -8.53
CA ALA A 182 -0.96 1.46 -8.37
C ALA A 182 0.27 2.32 -8.02
N ALA A 183 1.14 1.85 -7.12
CA ALA A 183 2.39 2.53 -6.80
C ALA A 183 3.36 2.51 -7.98
N TRP A 184 3.42 1.41 -8.72
CA TRP A 184 4.33 1.27 -9.84
C TRP A 184 3.93 2.19 -11.00
N VAL A 185 2.66 2.21 -11.40
CA VAL A 185 2.19 3.13 -12.45
C VAL A 185 2.35 4.58 -12.02
N SER A 186 2.14 4.92 -10.74
CA SER A 186 2.36 6.28 -10.23
C SER A 186 3.85 6.67 -10.31
N THR A 187 4.76 5.73 -10.04
CA THR A 187 6.20 5.94 -10.25
C THR A 187 6.51 6.22 -11.73
N ILE A 188 5.93 5.46 -12.66
CA ILE A 188 6.11 5.63 -14.11
C ILE A 188 5.57 7.00 -14.54
N ARG A 189 4.39 7.39 -14.08
CA ARG A 189 3.79 8.71 -14.39
C ARG A 189 4.66 9.88 -13.96
N LEU A 190 5.35 9.75 -12.81
CA LEU A 190 6.28 10.76 -12.30
C LEU A 190 7.69 10.65 -12.91
N SER A 191 7.88 9.79 -13.92
CA SER A 191 9.19 9.49 -14.53
C SER A 191 9.05 9.28 -16.04
N LYS A 192 8.29 10.15 -16.72
CA LYS A 192 8.02 10.04 -18.17
C LYS A 192 9.27 10.14 -19.05
N ASP A 193 10.34 10.64 -18.49
CA ASP A 193 11.69 10.77 -19.08
C ASP A 193 12.56 9.53 -18.88
N ASN A 194 12.07 8.49 -18.18
CA ASN A 194 12.83 7.28 -17.89
C ASN A 194 12.29 6.07 -18.69
N PRO A 195 12.96 5.70 -19.81
CA PRO A 195 12.51 4.59 -20.66
C PRO A 195 12.50 3.23 -19.94
N GLU A 196 13.42 3.02 -18.97
CA GLU A 196 13.48 1.75 -18.24
C GLU A 196 12.24 1.53 -17.37
N LEU A 197 11.74 2.60 -16.73
CA LEU A 197 10.50 2.53 -15.96
C LEU A 197 9.28 2.39 -16.86
N ILE A 198 9.27 3.02 -18.04
CA ILE A 198 8.18 2.87 -19.01
C ILE A 198 8.12 1.42 -19.53
N ALA A 199 9.26 0.77 -19.72
CA ALA A 199 9.34 -0.64 -20.12
C ALA A 199 8.70 -1.61 -19.10
N ASP A 200 8.48 -1.18 -17.86
CA ASP A 200 7.79 -1.95 -16.83
C ASP A 200 6.24 -1.97 -16.99
N LEU A 201 5.65 -1.14 -17.87
CA LEU A 201 4.19 -1.07 -18.06
C LEU A 201 3.50 -2.43 -18.28
N PRO A 202 4.04 -3.37 -19.08
CA PRO A 202 3.39 -4.67 -19.28
C PRO A 202 3.24 -5.48 -17.97
N MET A 203 4.14 -5.31 -17.00
CA MET A 203 4.04 -5.95 -15.67
C MET A 203 2.92 -5.33 -14.85
N VAL A 204 2.82 -4.01 -14.85
CA VAL A 204 1.74 -3.28 -14.19
C VAL A 204 0.37 -3.66 -14.77
N GLU A 205 0.26 -3.66 -16.10
CA GLU A 205 -0.96 -4.06 -16.80
C GLU A 205 -1.42 -5.45 -16.41
N ALA A 206 -0.49 -6.43 -16.49
CA ALA A 206 -0.83 -7.80 -16.15
C ALA A 206 -1.26 -7.95 -14.68
N MET A 207 -0.65 -7.21 -13.74
CA MET A 207 -1.04 -7.22 -12.32
C MET A 207 -2.43 -6.66 -12.09
N ILE A 208 -2.79 -5.55 -12.74
CA ILE A 208 -4.12 -4.94 -12.64
C ILE A 208 -5.17 -5.83 -13.30
N ASP A 209 -4.89 -6.35 -14.50
CA ASP A 209 -5.80 -7.28 -15.18
C ASP A 209 -6.07 -8.51 -14.29
N ARG A 210 -5.03 -9.07 -13.67
CA ARG A 210 -5.18 -10.21 -12.78
C ARG A 210 -5.94 -9.87 -11.51
N ALA A 211 -5.69 -8.71 -10.90
CA ALA A 211 -6.47 -8.25 -9.75
C ALA A 211 -7.96 -8.12 -10.10
N PHE A 212 -8.26 -7.56 -11.27
CA PHE A 212 -9.63 -7.42 -11.77
C PHE A 212 -10.31 -8.76 -12.06
N GLU A 213 -9.59 -9.71 -12.69
CA GLU A 213 -10.11 -11.06 -12.93
C GLU A 213 -10.45 -11.80 -11.61
N LEU A 214 -9.63 -11.61 -10.57
CA LEU A 214 -9.78 -12.33 -9.30
C LEU A 214 -10.85 -11.72 -8.38
N ASN A 215 -10.97 -10.40 -8.38
CA ASN A 215 -11.95 -9.68 -7.56
C ASN A 215 -12.21 -8.28 -8.15
N PRO A 216 -13.14 -8.13 -9.09
CA PRO A 216 -13.46 -6.82 -9.68
C PRO A 216 -13.94 -5.81 -8.65
N ASP A 217 -14.63 -6.25 -7.60
CA ASP A 217 -15.21 -5.40 -6.56
C ASP A 217 -14.23 -5.05 -5.43
N PHE A 218 -12.93 -5.29 -5.64
CA PHE A 218 -11.92 -5.02 -4.61
C PHE A 218 -11.98 -3.57 -4.11
N GLY A 219 -11.97 -3.41 -2.79
CA GLY A 219 -12.08 -2.11 -2.12
C GLY A 219 -13.41 -1.42 -2.40
N GLU A 220 -14.46 -2.22 -2.62
CA GLU A 220 -15.79 -1.80 -3.07
C GLU A 220 -15.73 -1.12 -4.46
N SER A 221 -15.24 0.11 -4.56
CA SER A 221 -15.08 0.80 -5.84
C SER A 221 -13.62 1.14 -6.20
N ALA A 222 -12.65 0.85 -5.33
CA ALA A 222 -11.28 1.33 -5.46
C ALA A 222 -10.61 0.87 -6.76
N LEU A 223 -10.79 -0.41 -7.13
CA LEU A 223 -10.23 -0.94 -8.37
C LEU A 223 -10.88 -0.30 -9.61
N HIS A 224 -12.19 -0.15 -9.62
CA HIS A 224 -12.90 0.53 -10.71
C HIS A 224 -12.51 2.01 -10.80
N THR A 225 -12.41 2.71 -9.67
CA THR A 225 -11.96 4.11 -9.63
C THR A 225 -10.56 4.28 -10.22
N PHE A 226 -9.64 3.39 -9.88
CA PHE A 226 -8.31 3.35 -10.49
C PHE A 226 -8.38 3.14 -12.01
N LEU A 227 -9.23 2.20 -12.47
CA LEU A 227 -9.38 1.85 -13.87
C LEU A 227 -10.00 2.99 -14.71
N ILE A 228 -10.74 3.94 -14.13
CA ILE A 228 -11.23 5.13 -14.86
C ILE A 228 -10.05 5.86 -15.52
N ALA A 229 -9.04 6.21 -14.73
CA ALA A 229 -7.88 6.93 -15.22
C ALA A 229 -6.91 6.04 -16.01
N TYR A 230 -6.79 4.78 -15.62
CA TYR A 230 -5.88 3.84 -16.23
C TYR A 230 -6.29 3.45 -17.64
N GLU A 231 -7.56 3.10 -17.86
CA GLU A 231 -8.07 2.71 -19.17
C GLU A 231 -8.09 3.86 -20.19
N ALA A 232 -8.24 5.10 -19.74
CA ALA A 232 -8.13 6.28 -20.60
C ALA A 232 -6.72 6.48 -21.19
N ALA A 233 -5.68 6.02 -20.44
CA ALA A 233 -4.28 6.15 -20.82
C ALA A 233 -3.68 4.87 -21.41
N ARG A 234 -4.34 3.72 -21.25
CA ARG A 234 -3.86 2.39 -21.66
C ARG A 234 -3.76 2.29 -23.17
N GLN A 235 -2.55 2.02 -23.65
CA GLN A 235 -2.29 1.85 -25.09
C GLN A 235 -2.52 0.39 -25.51
N GLY A 236 -2.94 0.19 -26.76
CA GLY A 236 -3.09 -1.12 -27.36
C GLY A 236 -4.27 -1.96 -26.86
N ALA A 237 -5.06 -1.48 -25.89
CA ALA A 237 -6.29 -2.15 -25.48
C ALA A 237 -7.38 -2.02 -26.55
N LYS A 238 -8.21 -3.08 -26.70
CA LYS A 238 -9.30 -3.09 -27.69
C LYS A 238 -10.44 -2.14 -27.28
N GLY A 239 -11.06 -1.55 -28.28
CA GLY A 239 -12.22 -0.66 -28.13
C GLY A 239 -11.83 0.77 -27.75
N ASP A 240 -12.85 1.61 -27.56
CA ASP A 240 -12.68 3.00 -27.23
C ASP A 240 -12.24 3.20 -25.77
N PRO A 241 -11.12 3.91 -25.51
CA PRO A 241 -10.62 4.17 -24.16
C PRO A 241 -11.62 4.92 -23.28
N GLU A 242 -12.36 5.87 -23.83
CA GLU A 242 -13.36 6.63 -23.10
C GLU A 242 -14.53 5.73 -22.67
N ALA A 243 -15.04 4.90 -23.56
CA ALA A 243 -16.12 3.98 -23.25
C ALA A 243 -15.71 3.00 -22.12
N ARG A 244 -14.46 2.51 -22.12
CA ARG A 244 -13.94 1.68 -21.03
C ARG A 244 -13.89 2.43 -19.70
N SER A 245 -13.37 3.66 -19.71
CA SER A 245 -13.31 4.52 -18.51
C SER A 245 -14.69 4.82 -17.96
N ARG A 246 -15.66 5.16 -18.82
CA ARG A 246 -17.03 5.45 -18.40
C ARG A 246 -17.73 4.21 -17.83
N LYS A 247 -17.49 3.03 -18.38
CA LYS A 247 -18.00 1.78 -17.82
C LYS A 247 -17.48 1.57 -16.40
N HIS A 248 -16.19 1.77 -16.17
CA HIS A 248 -15.62 1.66 -14.82
C HIS A 248 -16.16 2.73 -13.87
N PHE A 249 -16.44 3.93 -14.37
CA PHE A 249 -17.11 4.95 -13.58
C PHE A 249 -18.51 4.53 -13.14
N GLU A 250 -19.33 3.98 -14.06
CA GLU A 250 -20.67 3.50 -13.73
C GLU A 250 -20.63 2.39 -12.67
N GLU A 251 -19.74 1.42 -12.80
CA GLU A 251 -19.54 0.35 -11.81
C GLU A 251 -19.06 0.89 -10.46
N ALA A 252 -18.09 1.83 -10.46
CA ALA A 252 -17.62 2.45 -9.23
C ALA A 252 -18.75 3.20 -8.50
N MET A 253 -19.59 3.92 -9.24
CA MET A 253 -20.74 4.63 -8.67
C MET A 253 -21.80 3.67 -8.14
N ALA A 254 -22.04 2.53 -8.82
CA ALA A 254 -22.97 1.51 -8.38
C ALA A 254 -22.49 0.82 -7.09
N LEU A 255 -21.22 0.39 -7.04
CA LEU A 255 -20.62 -0.28 -5.87
C LEU A 255 -20.54 0.67 -4.67
N SER A 256 -20.14 1.91 -4.87
CA SER A 256 -20.09 2.92 -3.80
C SER A 256 -21.44 3.48 -3.40
N LYS A 257 -22.51 3.18 -4.16
CA LYS A 257 -23.85 3.76 -3.99
C LYS A 257 -23.85 5.30 -3.96
N GLY A 258 -22.88 5.90 -4.64
CA GLY A 258 -22.70 7.34 -4.67
C GLY A 258 -22.06 7.96 -3.41
N PHE A 259 -21.59 7.16 -2.44
CA PHE A 259 -20.97 7.66 -1.21
C PHE A 259 -19.46 7.92 -1.32
N GLN A 260 -18.87 7.78 -2.51
CA GLN A 260 -17.45 8.13 -2.75
C GLN A 260 -17.33 9.26 -3.77
N ALA A 261 -16.49 10.23 -3.44
CA ALA A 261 -16.16 11.36 -4.31
C ALA A 261 -15.10 11.00 -5.37
N ALA A 262 -14.24 10.03 -5.09
CA ALA A 262 -13.10 9.67 -5.93
C ALA A 262 -13.46 9.30 -7.38
N PRO A 263 -14.50 8.48 -7.67
CA PRO A 263 -14.88 8.19 -9.06
C PRO A 263 -15.27 9.44 -9.86
N LEU A 264 -15.99 10.38 -9.22
CA LEU A 264 -16.45 11.63 -9.83
C LEU A 264 -15.26 12.52 -10.20
N VAL A 265 -14.31 12.68 -9.27
CA VAL A 265 -13.08 13.43 -9.51
C VAL A 265 -12.24 12.78 -10.61
N SER A 266 -12.07 11.45 -10.56
CA SER A 266 -11.28 10.70 -11.54
C SER A 266 -11.82 10.85 -12.97
N LEU A 267 -13.14 10.77 -13.16
CA LEU A 267 -13.75 10.96 -14.48
C LEU A 267 -13.60 12.40 -14.97
N ALA A 268 -13.81 13.38 -14.06
CA ALA A 268 -13.67 14.80 -14.41
C ALA A 268 -12.26 15.13 -14.90
N GLU A 269 -11.23 14.72 -14.15
CA GLU A 269 -9.82 14.97 -14.50
C GLU A 269 -9.38 14.25 -15.77
N THR A 270 -9.92 13.06 -16.01
CA THR A 270 -9.41 12.19 -17.07
C THR A 270 -10.15 12.40 -18.37
N ILE A 271 -11.48 12.34 -18.34
CA ILE A 271 -12.31 12.34 -19.55
C ILE A 271 -12.84 13.74 -19.88
N SER A 272 -13.40 14.44 -18.87
CA SER A 272 -14.00 15.74 -19.16
C SER A 272 -12.95 16.77 -19.58
N VAL A 273 -11.76 16.78 -18.94
CA VAL A 273 -10.63 17.65 -19.36
C VAL A 273 -10.15 17.29 -20.76
N LYS A 274 -9.91 15.99 -21.03
CA LYS A 274 -9.47 15.51 -22.36
C LYS A 274 -10.42 15.94 -23.47
N ASN A 275 -11.73 15.86 -23.21
CA ASN A 275 -12.77 16.18 -24.16
C ASN A 275 -13.14 17.68 -24.18
N GLN A 276 -12.47 18.49 -23.39
CA GLN A 276 -12.78 19.91 -23.22
C GLN A 276 -14.26 20.15 -22.85
N ASN A 277 -14.87 19.21 -22.11
CA ASN A 277 -16.26 19.29 -21.67
C ASN A 277 -16.35 19.94 -20.28
N VAL A 278 -16.32 21.27 -20.25
CA VAL A 278 -16.38 22.07 -19.02
C VAL A 278 -17.69 21.89 -18.24
N VAL A 279 -18.79 21.61 -18.94
CA VAL A 279 -20.11 21.40 -18.32
C VAL A 279 -20.12 20.10 -17.53
N GLU A 280 -19.67 19.00 -18.12
CA GLU A 280 -19.53 17.70 -17.45
C GLU A 280 -18.54 17.79 -16.28
N PHE A 281 -17.38 18.42 -16.51
CA PHE A 281 -16.36 18.64 -15.50
C PHE A 281 -16.92 19.32 -14.22
N LYS A 282 -17.56 20.48 -14.39
CA LYS A 282 -18.18 21.20 -13.28
C LYS A 282 -19.29 20.38 -12.61
N SER A 283 -20.11 19.69 -13.38
CA SER A 283 -21.19 18.84 -12.86
C SER A 283 -20.63 17.72 -11.99
N LEU A 284 -19.60 16.98 -12.45
CA LEU A 284 -18.97 15.90 -11.71
C LEU A 284 -18.32 16.40 -10.42
N LEU A 285 -17.56 17.49 -10.47
CA LEU A 285 -16.89 18.03 -9.28
C LEU A 285 -17.87 18.59 -8.25
N ASN A 286 -18.95 19.24 -8.67
CA ASN A 286 -20.01 19.69 -7.74
C ASN A 286 -20.71 18.48 -7.09
N ARG A 287 -20.94 17.39 -7.82
CA ARG A 287 -21.45 16.15 -7.23
C ARG A 287 -20.47 15.55 -6.23
N ALA A 288 -19.15 15.59 -6.51
CA ALA A 288 -18.13 15.14 -5.56
C ALA A 288 -18.14 15.97 -4.26
N LEU A 289 -18.34 17.30 -4.36
CA LEU A 289 -18.46 18.19 -3.21
C LEU A 289 -19.74 17.95 -2.40
N ALA A 290 -20.79 17.43 -3.04
CA ALA A 290 -22.08 17.12 -2.40
C ALA A 290 -22.09 15.74 -1.71
N VAL A 291 -21.05 14.92 -1.84
CA VAL A 291 -20.96 13.64 -1.12
C VAL A 291 -20.91 13.89 0.38
N ASP A 292 -21.83 13.27 1.13
CA ASP A 292 -21.80 13.31 2.59
C ASP A 292 -20.63 12.47 3.12
N VAL A 293 -19.61 13.13 3.62
CA VAL A 293 -18.39 12.49 4.16
C VAL A 293 -18.67 11.66 5.42
N ASN A 294 -19.79 11.86 6.09
CA ASN A 294 -20.18 11.16 7.31
C ASN A 294 -21.06 9.93 7.05
N ALA A 295 -21.61 9.79 5.84
CA ALA A 295 -22.50 8.69 5.50
C ALA A 295 -21.83 7.32 5.66
N LYS A 296 -20.51 7.22 5.38
CA LYS A 296 -19.73 6.00 5.55
C LYS A 296 -18.36 6.33 6.15
N PRO A 297 -18.15 6.16 7.46
CA PRO A 297 -16.91 6.53 8.13
C PRO A 297 -15.64 5.96 7.49
N ALA A 298 -15.70 4.73 6.97
CA ALA A 298 -14.56 4.09 6.31
C ALA A 298 -14.04 4.84 5.05
N TRP A 299 -14.80 5.78 4.51
CA TRP A 299 -14.44 6.60 3.35
C TRP A 299 -14.30 8.08 3.66
N ARG A 300 -14.41 8.46 4.95
CA ARG A 300 -14.43 9.87 5.35
C ARG A 300 -13.16 10.60 4.92
N LEU A 301 -12.00 10.09 5.30
CA LEU A 301 -10.72 10.70 4.94
C LEU A 301 -10.54 10.81 3.41
N GLU A 302 -10.81 9.74 2.68
CA GLU A 302 -10.73 9.74 1.21
C GLU A 302 -11.65 10.80 0.61
N ASN A 303 -12.90 10.85 1.05
CA ASN A 303 -13.87 11.85 0.56
C ASN A 303 -13.41 13.29 0.87
N LEU A 304 -12.86 13.56 2.05
CA LEU A 304 -12.34 14.88 2.40
C LEU A 304 -11.17 15.29 1.49
N ILE A 305 -10.24 14.35 1.23
CA ILE A 305 -9.11 14.58 0.31
C ILE A 305 -9.64 14.84 -1.11
N MET A 306 -10.56 14.01 -1.60
CA MET A 306 -11.13 14.18 -2.94
C MET A 306 -11.98 15.44 -3.09
N GLN A 307 -12.67 15.87 -2.05
CA GLN A 307 -13.38 17.16 -2.05
C GLN A 307 -12.41 18.36 -2.05
N ARG A 308 -11.26 18.24 -1.37
CA ARG A 308 -10.17 19.24 -1.49
C ARG A 308 -9.67 19.29 -2.93
N ARG A 309 -9.41 18.14 -3.55
CA ARG A 309 -9.01 18.03 -4.95
C ARG A 309 -10.05 18.65 -5.89
N ALA A 310 -11.33 18.36 -5.67
CA ALA A 310 -12.42 18.90 -6.48
C ALA A 310 -12.48 20.45 -6.42
N ARG A 311 -12.30 21.06 -5.23
CA ARG A 311 -12.24 22.53 -5.09
C ARG A 311 -11.06 23.12 -5.85
N TRP A 312 -9.88 22.50 -5.73
CA TRP A 312 -8.69 22.93 -6.45
C TRP A 312 -8.87 22.83 -7.97
N LEU A 313 -9.44 21.74 -8.48
CA LEU A 313 -9.74 21.58 -9.90
C LEU A 313 -10.74 22.62 -10.41
N LEU A 314 -11.79 22.94 -9.65
CA LEU A 314 -12.75 23.96 -10.00
C LEU A 314 -12.11 25.37 -10.06
N SER A 315 -11.09 25.63 -9.25
CA SER A 315 -10.37 26.91 -9.30
C SER A 315 -9.48 27.06 -10.54
N ARG A 316 -9.26 25.97 -11.29
CA ARG A 316 -8.36 25.91 -12.47
C ARG A 316 -9.10 25.78 -13.80
N VAL A 317 -10.39 26.02 -13.84
CA VAL A 317 -11.21 25.85 -15.07
C VAL A 317 -10.63 26.61 -16.25
N GLU A 318 -10.23 27.88 -16.05
CA GLU A 318 -9.70 28.75 -17.11
C GLU A 318 -8.37 28.24 -17.70
N GLU A 319 -7.63 27.42 -16.96
CA GLU A 319 -6.37 26.86 -17.41
C GLU A 319 -6.55 25.47 -18.07
N LEU A 320 -7.53 24.72 -17.59
CA LEU A 320 -7.80 23.35 -18.05
C LEU A 320 -8.63 23.32 -19.33
N PHE A 321 -9.40 24.39 -19.59
CA PHE A 321 -10.30 24.45 -20.73
C PHE A 321 -9.99 25.64 -21.62
N LEU A 322 -9.98 25.41 -22.94
CA LEU A 322 -9.87 26.44 -23.93
C LEU A 322 -11.16 27.28 -23.88
N VAL A 323 -11.08 28.52 -23.41
CA VAL A 323 -12.18 29.47 -23.51
C VAL A 323 -12.28 29.87 -24.98
N PRO A 324 -13.44 29.73 -25.65
CA PRO A 324 -13.60 30.30 -26.99
C PRO A 324 -13.40 31.83 -26.90
N ASP A 325 -12.49 32.37 -27.69
CA ASP A 325 -12.32 33.82 -27.82
C ASP A 325 -13.65 34.44 -28.19
N GLU A 326 -14.29 35.16 -27.29
CA GLU A 326 -15.53 35.94 -27.55
C GLU A 326 -15.31 37.07 -28.55
N THR A 327 -14.10 37.25 -29.08
CA THR A 327 -13.71 38.36 -29.95
C THR A 327 -13.99 38.13 -31.45
N THR A 328 -14.61 37.01 -31.89
CA THR A 328 -14.82 36.72 -33.33
C THR A 328 -16.28 36.87 -33.78
N THR A 329 -17.20 37.43 -32.99
CA THR A 329 -18.60 37.58 -33.39
C THR A 329 -19.02 39.07 -33.53
N ASN A 330 -18.12 39.92 -34.02
CA ASN A 330 -18.59 41.27 -34.46
C ASN A 330 -17.76 41.74 -35.67
N THR A 331 -18.04 41.20 -36.86
CA THR A 331 -17.92 41.91 -38.15
C THR A 331 -18.64 41.14 -39.27
N LYS A 332 -19.94 41.40 -39.38
CA LYS A 332 -20.57 41.48 -40.71
C LYS A 332 -21.89 42.24 -40.59
#